data_aca17699e39cf90cec7aabe7a5b3a683
#
_entry.id   aca17699e39cf90cec7aabe7a5b3a683
#
_cell.length_a   1.000
_cell.length_b   1.000
_cell.length_c   1.000
_cell.angle_alpha   90.00
_cell.angle_beta   90.00
_cell.angle_gamma   90.00
#
_symmetry.space_group_name_H-M   'P 1'
#
loop_
_entity.id
_entity.type
_entity.pdbx_description
1 polymer ?
#
loop_
_entity_poly.entity_id
_entity_poly.type
_entity_poly.pdbx_seq_one_letter_code
_entity_poly.pdbx_strand_id
1 'polypeptide(L)'
;MTTGKSPADNSYLDTLDQIIKDTIAPAAEDIDQTGAFPRAAIDALGQAGLLGLISAREVGGLGEGHRTATLVVERIASTCASTAMVVCMHYAATAVIEAHGPNAAREAIARGEHLTTLAFSETGSRSHFWAPIGTAKSVDGGVQIDAQKSWITSAGQADSYIWSSRAQATDGQITLWLMPADARGLRIPQPFNGLGLRGNFSSPVTAEGVIIASDSLLGADGGGFDIMMGVVLPYFQLMSAGFCVGTMNAATNKTAQHVTRTKLEHMSQSLADLPTVRAYLSRMRIKTDMARALLLDGLDALEQGREDAMLRILEVKAAAGEAATEVTDLAMRVCGGAAFRKDVGVERHFRDARAATVMAPTTDVLYDFIGKALCGIPLF
;
A
#
# COMPACT_ATOMS: atom_id res chain seq x y z
N MET A 1 1.33 -19.79 26.63
CA MET A 1 1.55 -20.98 25.81
C MET A 1 1.57 -20.54 24.37
N THR A 2 2.77 -20.38 23.80
CA THR A 2 2.97 -19.99 22.40
C THR A 2 2.61 -21.19 21.53
N THR A 3 1.46 -21.15 20.86
CA THR A 3 1.12 -22.11 19.81
C THR A 3 2.04 -21.84 18.62
N GLY A 4 3.15 -22.57 18.54
CA GLY A 4 4.01 -22.59 17.37
C GLY A 4 3.20 -23.03 16.15
N LYS A 5 3.06 -22.16 15.14
CA LYS A 5 2.52 -22.53 13.83
C LYS A 5 3.36 -23.67 13.25
N SER A 6 2.69 -24.71 12.76
CA SER A 6 3.31 -25.88 12.11
C SER A 6 4.07 -25.48 10.84
N PRO A 7 5.17 -26.16 10.46
CA PRO A 7 5.91 -25.91 9.22
C PRO A 7 5.07 -26.01 7.93
N ALA A 8 3.91 -26.63 7.96
CA ALA A 8 2.98 -26.75 6.82
C ALA A 8 2.24 -25.43 6.47
N ASP A 9 2.28 -24.42 7.36
CA ASP A 9 1.50 -23.17 7.22
C ASP A 9 2.18 -22.07 6.37
N ASN A 10 3.40 -22.29 5.87
CA ASN A 10 4.17 -21.28 5.12
C ASN A 10 4.29 -21.57 3.61
N SER A 11 3.61 -22.57 3.08
CA SER A 11 3.70 -22.95 1.65
C SER A 11 3.27 -21.82 0.70
N TYR A 12 2.40 -20.91 1.14
CA TYR A 12 2.00 -19.74 0.37
C TYR A 12 3.14 -18.71 0.20
N LEU A 13 4.11 -18.65 1.13
CA LEU A 13 5.28 -17.79 0.98
C LEU A 13 6.25 -18.33 -0.07
N ASP A 14 6.41 -19.63 -0.17
CA ASP A 14 7.20 -20.27 -1.24
C ASP A 14 6.52 -20.04 -2.60
N THR A 15 5.18 -20.15 -2.64
CA THR A 15 4.39 -19.83 -3.83
C THR A 15 4.53 -18.36 -4.22
N LEU A 16 4.49 -17.44 -3.25
CA LEU A 16 4.73 -16.02 -3.49
C LEU A 16 6.12 -15.78 -4.09
N ASP A 17 7.17 -16.39 -3.54
CA ASP A 17 8.54 -16.22 -4.03
C ASP A 17 8.68 -16.75 -5.47
N GLN A 18 7.96 -17.82 -5.81
CA GLN A 18 7.91 -18.32 -7.19
C GLN A 18 7.19 -17.34 -8.14
N ILE A 19 6.03 -16.78 -7.73
CA ILE A 19 5.31 -15.76 -8.50
C ILE A 19 6.18 -14.51 -8.68
N ILE A 20 6.87 -14.08 -7.62
CA ILE A 20 7.80 -12.94 -7.72
C ILE A 20 8.87 -13.22 -8.77
N LYS A 21 9.48 -14.39 -8.76
CA LYS A 21 10.54 -14.78 -9.68
C LYS A 21 10.07 -14.91 -11.12
N ASP A 22 8.94 -15.58 -11.33
CA ASP A 22 8.52 -16.00 -12.68
C ASP A 22 7.62 -14.99 -13.38
N THR A 23 6.88 -14.17 -12.61
CA THR A 23 5.88 -13.25 -13.16
C THR A 23 6.19 -11.80 -12.85
N ILE A 24 6.48 -11.46 -11.58
CA ILE A 24 6.63 -10.06 -11.18
C ILE A 24 7.97 -9.48 -11.61
N ALA A 25 9.07 -10.21 -11.39
CA ALA A 25 10.42 -9.72 -11.68
C ALA A 25 10.66 -9.46 -13.17
N PRO A 26 10.25 -10.35 -14.08
CA PRO A 26 10.41 -10.12 -15.53
C PRO A 26 9.63 -8.91 -16.05
N ALA A 27 8.45 -8.61 -15.46
CA ALA A 27 7.58 -7.53 -15.91
C ALA A 27 7.89 -6.16 -15.26
N ALA A 28 8.65 -6.14 -14.17
CA ALA A 28 8.77 -4.96 -13.31
C ALA A 28 9.36 -3.71 -14.01
N GLU A 29 10.27 -3.90 -14.97
CA GLU A 29 10.85 -2.79 -15.74
C GLU A 29 9.85 -2.26 -16.78
N ASP A 30 9.20 -3.14 -17.53
CA ASP A 30 8.19 -2.76 -18.51
C ASP A 30 7.00 -2.04 -17.85
N ILE A 31 6.50 -2.52 -16.71
CA ILE A 31 5.46 -1.89 -15.91
C ILE A 31 5.84 -0.44 -15.55
N ASP A 32 7.08 -0.21 -15.13
CA ASP A 32 7.54 1.15 -14.81
C ASP A 32 7.67 2.02 -16.07
N GLN A 33 8.22 1.49 -17.16
CA GLN A 33 8.45 2.25 -18.38
C GLN A 33 7.15 2.63 -19.09
N THR A 34 6.21 1.70 -19.19
CA THR A 34 4.96 1.87 -19.92
C THR A 34 3.83 2.42 -19.05
N GLY A 35 3.90 2.23 -17.73
CA GLY A 35 2.79 2.48 -16.82
C GLY A 35 1.68 1.42 -16.91
N ALA A 36 1.96 0.25 -17.47
CA ALA A 36 0.99 -0.83 -17.61
C ALA A 36 0.57 -1.39 -16.24
N PHE A 37 -0.72 -1.70 -16.09
CA PHE A 37 -1.21 -2.37 -14.89
C PHE A 37 -0.64 -3.80 -14.80
N PRO A 38 -0.19 -4.27 -13.62
CA PRO A 38 0.45 -5.57 -13.45
C PRO A 38 -0.56 -6.73 -13.45
N ARG A 39 -1.44 -6.81 -14.47
CA ARG A 39 -2.57 -7.77 -14.51
C ARG A 39 -2.11 -9.21 -14.34
N ALA A 40 -1.08 -9.65 -15.06
CA ALA A 40 -0.57 -11.02 -14.95
C ALA A 40 -0.09 -11.37 -13.53
N ALA A 41 0.52 -10.40 -12.83
CA ALA A 41 0.94 -10.61 -11.44
C ALA A 41 -0.27 -10.72 -10.49
N ILE A 42 -1.30 -9.87 -10.67
CA ILE A 42 -2.51 -9.90 -9.87
C ILE A 42 -3.29 -11.20 -10.11
N ASP A 43 -3.42 -11.63 -11.35
CA ASP A 43 -4.08 -12.89 -11.69
C ASP A 43 -3.34 -14.10 -11.10
N ALA A 44 -2.00 -14.13 -11.16
CA ALA A 44 -1.19 -15.18 -10.55
C ALA A 44 -1.34 -15.22 -9.01
N LEU A 45 -1.36 -14.05 -8.37
CA LEU A 45 -1.62 -13.93 -6.93
C LEU A 45 -3.04 -14.41 -6.56
N GLY A 46 -4.05 -14.09 -7.40
CA GLY A 46 -5.43 -14.57 -7.23
C GLY A 46 -5.52 -16.09 -7.33
N GLN A 47 -4.96 -16.68 -8.39
CA GLN A 47 -4.94 -18.13 -8.59
C GLN A 47 -4.23 -18.89 -7.46
N ALA A 48 -3.26 -18.26 -6.82
CA ALA A 48 -2.54 -18.79 -5.66
C ALA A 48 -3.27 -18.56 -4.33
N GLY A 49 -4.46 -17.94 -4.32
CA GLY A 49 -5.23 -17.60 -3.12
C GLY A 49 -4.65 -16.43 -2.32
N LEU A 50 -3.61 -15.75 -2.84
CA LEU A 50 -2.91 -14.67 -2.13
C LEU A 50 -3.70 -13.36 -2.12
N LEU A 51 -4.67 -13.15 -3.00
CA LEU A 51 -5.60 -12.03 -2.87
C LEU A 51 -6.56 -12.25 -1.68
N GLY A 52 -6.93 -13.50 -1.37
CA GLY A 52 -7.69 -13.87 -0.19
C GLY A 52 -6.84 -14.09 1.08
N LEU A 53 -5.61 -13.56 1.14
CA LEU A 53 -4.66 -13.78 2.25
C LEU A 53 -5.27 -13.46 3.62
N ILE A 54 -5.93 -12.32 3.74
CA ILE A 54 -6.53 -11.84 5.00
C ILE A 54 -8.02 -12.18 5.12
N SER A 55 -8.63 -12.74 4.08
CA SER A 55 -10.02 -13.21 4.13
C SER A 55 -10.15 -14.37 5.09
N ALA A 56 -11.25 -14.38 5.82
CA ALA A 56 -11.52 -15.36 6.83
C ALA A 56 -11.61 -16.79 6.26
N ARG A 57 -11.21 -17.79 7.07
CA ARG A 57 -11.18 -19.20 6.64
C ARG A 57 -12.57 -19.75 6.32
N GLU A 58 -13.63 -19.24 6.97
CA GLU A 58 -15.00 -19.65 6.72
C GLU A 58 -15.52 -19.29 5.33
N VAL A 59 -14.93 -18.29 4.67
CA VAL A 59 -15.24 -17.94 3.28
C VAL A 59 -14.21 -18.47 2.27
N GLY A 60 -13.26 -19.29 2.73
CA GLY A 60 -12.23 -19.92 1.90
C GLY A 60 -10.91 -19.15 1.81
N GLY A 61 -10.72 -18.10 2.59
CA GLY A 61 -9.47 -17.33 2.67
C GLY A 61 -8.41 -17.99 3.56
N LEU A 62 -7.22 -17.40 3.61
CA LEU A 62 -6.10 -17.93 4.41
C LEU A 62 -6.18 -17.52 5.89
N GLY A 63 -6.98 -16.51 6.25
CA GLY A 63 -7.18 -16.04 7.63
C GLY A 63 -5.92 -15.47 8.27
N GLU A 64 -5.04 -14.88 7.45
CA GLU A 64 -3.80 -14.27 7.92
C GLU A 64 -4.06 -12.81 8.39
N GLY A 65 -3.13 -12.27 9.17
CA GLY A 65 -3.27 -10.94 9.77
C GLY A 65 -2.28 -9.91 9.20
N HIS A 66 -2.16 -8.80 9.94
CA HIS A 66 -1.32 -7.65 9.58
C HIS A 66 0.13 -8.01 9.28
N ARG A 67 0.73 -8.92 10.08
CA ARG A 67 2.13 -9.34 9.93
C ARG A 67 2.37 -10.00 8.59
N THR A 68 1.53 -10.93 8.22
CA THR A 68 1.68 -11.66 6.95
C THR A 68 1.37 -10.77 5.76
N ALA A 69 0.31 -9.95 5.83
CA ALA A 69 0.00 -8.97 4.80
C ALA A 69 1.17 -8.00 4.57
N THR A 70 1.78 -7.50 5.65
CA THR A 70 2.96 -6.63 5.59
C THR A 70 4.15 -7.34 4.95
N LEU A 71 4.42 -8.60 5.30
CA LEU A 71 5.51 -9.39 4.73
C LEU A 71 5.31 -9.65 3.23
N VAL A 72 4.09 -9.96 2.79
CA VAL A 72 3.76 -10.13 1.36
C VAL A 72 4.03 -8.84 0.59
N VAL A 73 3.53 -7.71 1.07
CA VAL A 73 3.76 -6.40 0.45
C VAL A 73 5.26 -6.05 0.41
N GLU A 74 6.01 -6.31 1.48
CA GLU A 74 7.45 -6.08 1.54
C GLU A 74 8.20 -6.90 0.49
N ARG A 75 7.91 -8.21 0.38
CA ARG A 75 8.56 -9.10 -0.61
C ARG A 75 8.29 -8.65 -2.03
N ILE A 76 7.04 -8.32 -2.37
CA ILE A 76 6.69 -7.81 -3.70
C ILE A 76 7.38 -6.47 -3.97
N ALA A 77 7.41 -5.54 -2.98
CA ALA A 77 8.02 -4.21 -3.12
C ALA A 77 9.53 -4.28 -3.39
N SER A 78 10.21 -5.32 -2.92
CA SER A 78 11.63 -5.53 -3.23
C SER A 78 11.89 -5.83 -4.71
N THR A 79 10.84 -6.05 -5.51
CA THR A 79 10.92 -6.36 -6.94
C THR A 79 10.13 -5.35 -7.78
N CYS A 80 8.84 -5.14 -7.48
CA CYS A 80 7.95 -4.22 -8.19
C CYS A 80 7.09 -3.43 -7.19
N ALA A 81 7.44 -2.18 -7.00
CA ALA A 81 6.74 -1.27 -6.10
C ALA A 81 5.28 -1.00 -6.53
N SER A 82 5.01 -0.93 -7.84
CA SER A 82 3.65 -0.75 -8.38
C SER A 82 2.74 -1.93 -8.01
N THR A 83 3.20 -3.17 -8.23
CA THR A 83 2.44 -4.37 -7.86
C THR A 83 2.22 -4.44 -6.34
N ALA A 84 3.25 -4.12 -5.54
CA ALA A 84 3.14 -4.09 -4.08
C ALA A 84 2.08 -3.08 -3.60
N MET A 85 1.99 -1.91 -4.24
CA MET A 85 0.98 -0.91 -3.88
C MET A 85 -0.43 -1.34 -4.27
N VAL A 86 -0.63 -2.01 -5.40
CA VAL A 86 -1.92 -2.62 -5.77
C VAL A 86 -2.37 -3.62 -4.69
N VAL A 87 -1.48 -4.52 -4.27
CA VAL A 87 -1.76 -5.53 -3.23
C VAL A 87 -2.01 -4.87 -1.87
N CYS A 88 -1.23 -3.85 -1.51
CA CYS A 88 -1.43 -3.07 -0.28
C CYS A 88 -2.84 -2.46 -0.20
N MET A 89 -3.27 -1.80 -1.27
CA MET A 89 -4.60 -1.18 -1.33
C MET A 89 -5.71 -2.23 -1.36
N HIS A 90 -5.49 -3.36 -2.02
CA HIS A 90 -6.41 -4.47 -2.03
C HIS A 90 -6.62 -5.05 -0.62
N TYR A 91 -5.56 -5.35 0.11
CA TYR A 91 -5.70 -5.87 1.47
C TYR A 91 -6.35 -4.86 2.43
N ALA A 92 -5.99 -3.58 2.34
CA ALA A 92 -6.63 -2.55 3.17
C ALA A 92 -8.14 -2.43 2.89
N ALA A 93 -8.58 -2.57 1.64
CA ALA A 93 -9.98 -2.59 1.26
C ALA A 93 -10.67 -3.91 1.65
N THR A 94 -9.98 -5.05 1.45
CA THR A 94 -10.48 -6.38 1.87
C THR A 94 -10.77 -6.41 3.37
N ALA A 95 -9.93 -5.78 4.21
CA ALA A 95 -10.17 -5.72 5.65
C ALA A 95 -11.52 -5.07 6.00
N VAL A 96 -11.94 -4.05 5.25
CA VAL A 96 -13.25 -3.42 5.42
C VAL A 96 -14.38 -4.37 4.98
N ILE A 97 -14.20 -5.05 3.84
CA ILE A 97 -15.19 -6.01 3.33
C ILE A 97 -15.32 -7.22 4.26
N GLU A 98 -14.24 -7.72 4.83
CA GLU A 98 -14.27 -8.80 5.83
C GLU A 98 -15.05 -8.41 7.08
N ALA A 99 -14.91 -7.17 7.55
CA ALA A 99 -15.59 -6.69 8.75
C ALA A 99 -17.07 -6.30 8.51
N HIS A 100 -17.41 -5.79 7.33
CA HIS A 100 -18.70 -5.11 7.10
C HIS A 100 -19.34 -5.44 5.75
N GLY A 101 -18.66 -6.15 4.85
CA GLY A 101 -19.14 -6.39 3.49
C GLY A 101 -20.05 -7.62 3.37
N PRO A 102 -20.75 -7.76 2.23
CA PRO A 102 -21.59 -8.91 1.97
C PRO A 102 -20.76 -10.18 1.73
N ASN A 103 -21.28 -11.34 2.14
CA ASN A 103 -20.60 -12.63 1.98
C ASN A 103 -20.17 -12.92 0.55
N ALA A 104 -20.97 -12.55 -0.45
CA ALA A 104 -20.63 -12.75 -1.86
C ALA A 104 -19.31 -12.08 -2.26
N ALA A 105 -19.06 -10.86 -1.79
CA ALA A 105 -17.78 -10.16 -2.03
C ALA A 105 -16.63 -10.81 -1.27
N ARG A 106 -16.83 -11.20 0.00
CA ARG A 106 -15.84 -11.90 0.83
C ARG A 106 -15.40 -13.21 0.16
N GLU A 107 -16.37 -14.03 -0.29
CA GLU A 107 -16.10 -15.29 -0.98
C GLU A 107 -15.39 -15.10 -2.33
N ALA A 108 -15.78 -14.10 -3.12
CA ALA A 108 -15.13 -13.80 -4.40
C ALA A 108 -13.66 -13.36 -4.19
N ILE A 109 -13.39 -12.53 -3.18
CA ILE A 109 -12.02 -12.15 -2.79
C ILE A 109 -11.22 -13.38 -2.34
N ALA A 110 -11.82 -14.22 -1.49
CA ALA A 110 -11.17 -15.44 -0.98
C ALA A 110 -10.76 -16.40 -2.12
N ARG A 111 -11.58 -16.49 -3.19
CA ARG A 111 -11.25 -17.25 -4.40
C ARG A 111 -10.27 -16.57 -5.35
N GLY A 112 -9.86 -15.33 -5.06
CA GLY A 112 -8.98 -14.54 -5.94
C GLY A 112 -9.64 -13.99 -7.19
N GLU A 113 -10.96 -13.95 -7.24
CA GLU A 113 -11.79 -13.54 -8.38
C GLU A 113 -12.24 -12.07 -8.31
N HIS A 114 -11.89 -11.34 -7.23
CA HIS A 114 -12.35 -9.98 -6.99
C HIS A 114 -11.21 -9.11 -6.45
N LEU A 115 -10.83 -8.11 -7.22
CA LEU A 115 -9.87 -7.09 -6.82
C LEU A 115 -10.63 -5.88 -6.28
N THR A 116 -10.32 -5.42 -5.07
CA THR A 116 -10.92 -4.23 -4.48
C THR A 116 -9.87 -3.19 -4.11
N THR A 117 -10.28 -1.94 -3.91
CA THR A 117 -9.38 -0.84 -3.53
C THR A 117 -10.11 0.23 -2.72
N LEU A 118 -9.34 1.13 -2.10
CA LEU A 118 -9.89 2.28 -1.36
C LEU A 118 -10.11 3.49 -2.27
N ALA A 119 -11.23 4.16 -2.13
CA ALA A 119 -11.58 5.40 -2.80
C ALA A 119 -11.93 6.50 -1.78
N PHE A 120 -10.93 6.92 -0.98
CA PHE A 120 -11.11 7.91 0.10
C PHE A 120 -10.64 9.31 -0.30
N SER A 121 -9.45 9.42 -0.92
CA SER A 121 -8.84 10.71 -1.24
C SER A 121 -9.71 11.51 -2.23
N GLU A 122 -9.87 12.80 -1.95
CA GLU A 122 -10.60 13.74 -2.81
C GLU A 122 -9.74 14.97 -3.12
N THR A 123 -9.95 15.59 -4.28
CA THR A 123 -9.18 16.76 -4.71
C THR A 123 -9.29 17.91 -3.71
N GLY A 124 -10.45 18.10 -3.09
CA GLY A 124 -10.70 19.19 -2.16
C GLY A 124 -10.21 18.96 -0.74
N SER A 125 -10.17 17.70 -0.26
CA SER A 125 -9.73 17.37 1.09
C SER A 125 -8.26 16.95 1.18
N ARG A 126 -7.61 16.70 0.05
CA ARG A 126 -6.18 16.33 -0.04
C ARG A 126 -5.81 15.15 0.89
N SER A 127 -4.86 15.36 1.80
CA SER A 127 -4.38 14.34 2.75
C SER A 127 -5.35 14.04 3.89
N HIS A 128 -6.41 14.82 4.05
CA HIS A 128 -7.44 14.60 5.08
C HIS A 128 -8.49 13.60 4.59
N PHE A 129 -8.10 12.35 4.37
CA PHE A 129 -8.99 11.31 3.84
C PHE A 129 -10.21 11.06 4.74
N TRP A 130 -10.16 11.47 6.01
CA TRP A 130 -11.23 11.42 6.99
C TRP A 130 -12.23 12.60 6.89
N ALA A 131 -12.09 13.49 5.92
CA ALA A 131 -12.96 14.64 5.71
C ALA A 131 -13.50 14.64 4.26
N PRO A 132 -14.37 13.69 3.88
CA PRO A 132 -14.91 13.63 2.53
C PRO A 132 -15.80 14.84 2.25
N ILE A 133 -15.75 15.31 1.01
CA ILE A 133 -16.62 16.38 0.47
C ILE A 133 -17.79 15.75 -0.28
N GLY A 134 -17.56 14.57 -0.87
CA GLY A 134 -18.56 13.81 -1.61
C GLY A 134 -19.81 13.53 -0.78
N THR A 135 -20.96 13.46 -1.45
CA THR A 135 -22.27 13.31 -0.83
C THR A 135 -22.92 11.98 -1.18
N ALA A 136 -23.81 11.52 -0.30
CA ALA A 136 -24.71 10.42 -0.50
C ALA A 136 -26.13 10.85 -0.14
N LYS A 137 -27.13 10.50 -0.96
CA LYS A 137 -28.53 10.84 -0.74
C LYS A 137 -29.42 9.66 -1.04
N SER A 138 -30.36 9.35 -0.16
CA SER A 138 -31.41 8.35 -0.45
C SER A 138 -32.29 8.83 -1.60
N VAL A 139 -32.51 7.96 -2.59
CA VAL A 139 -33.38 8.18 -3.75
C VAL A 139 -34.22 6.94 -4.03
N ASP A 140 -35.19 7.07 -4.90
CA ASP A 140 -35.92 5.89 -5.39
C ASP A 140 -34.93 4.94 -6.09
N GLY A 141 -34.89 3.69 -5.62
CA GLY A 141 -34.01 2.66 -6.17
C GLY A 141 -32.62 2.54 -5.52
N GLY A 142 -32.29 3.35 -4.48
CA GLY A 142 -31.03 3.18 -3.76
C GLY A 142 -30.45 4.46 -3.15
N VAL A 143 -29.15 4.62 -3.29
CA VAL A 143 -28.39 5.77 -2.79
C VAL A 143 -27.65 6.43 -3.94
N GLN A 144 -27.91 7.70 -4.19
CA GLN A 144 -27.19 8.51 -5.17
C GLN A 144 -25.90 9.03 -4.54
N ILE A 145 -24.80 8.81 -5.23
CA ILE A 145 -23.45 9.23 -4.85
C ILE A 145 -22.93 10.30 -5.81
N ASP A 146 -22.41 11.39 -5.26
CA ASP A 146 -21.75 12.46 -5.99
C ASP A 146 -20.41 12.78 -5.32
N ALA A 147 -19.28 12.54 -6.02
CA ALA A 147 -17.95 12.81 -5.50
C ALA A 147 -16.89 12.82 -6.61
N GLN A 148 -15.76 13.51 -6.36
CA GLN A 148 -14.58 13.52 -7.21
C GLN A 148 -13.39 12.97 -6.42
N LYS A 149 -13.15 11.67 -6.56
CA LYS A 149 -12.01 10.99 -5.96
C LYS A 149 -10.75 11.22 -6.76
N SER A 150 -9.61 11.17 -6.09
CA SER A 150 -8.31 11.40 -6.70
C SER A 150 -7.26 10.42 -6.16
N TRP A 151 -6.30 10.06 -6.99
CA TRP A 151 -5.22 9.13 -6.66
C TRP A 151 -5.71 7.73 -6.26
N ILE A 152 -6.77 7.25 -6.89
CA ILE A 152 -7.33 5.93 -6.62
C ILE A 152 -6.48 4.88 -7.32
N THR A 153 -5.78 4.06 -6.55
CA THR A 153 -5.00 2.91 -7.05
C THR A 153 -5.92 1.88 -7.68
N SER A 154 -5.49 1.24 -8.76
CA SER A 154 -6.28 0.25 -9.51
C SER A 154 -7.59 0.78 -10.09
N ALA A 155 -7.70 2.09 -10.29
CA ALA A 155 -8.90 2.69 -10.89
C ALA A 155 -9.15 2.12 -12.30
N GLY A 156 -10.37 1.60 -12.54
CA GLY A 156 -10.73 0.92 -13.79
C GLY A 156 -10.12 -0.48 -13.97
N GLN A 157 -9.42 -0.98 -12.97
CA GLN A 157 -8.84 -2.32 -12.92
C GLN A 157 -9.41 -3.17 -11.78
N ALA A 158 -9.89 -2.52 -10.71
CA ALA A 158 -10.58 -3.15 -9.60
C ALA A 158 -12.04 -3.43 -9.94
N ASP A 159 -12.62 -4.43 -9.26
CA ASP A 159 -14.04 -4.83 -9.39
C ASP A 159 -14.94 -4.02 -8.45
N SER A 160 -14.38 -3.48 -7.37
CA SER A 160 -15.10 -2.59 -6.44
C SER A 160 -14.19 -1.59 -5.76
N TYR A 161 -14.82 -0.55 -5.20
CA TYR A 161 -14.18 0.51 -4.42
C TYR A 161 -14.81 0.61 -3.04
N ILE A 162 -14.02 0.68 -1.97
CA ILE A 162 -14.51 1.15 -0.68
C ILE A 162 -14.59 2.68 -0.76
N TRP A 163 -15.79 3.17 -0.91
CA TRP A 163 -16.07 4.57 -1.22
C TRP A 163 -16.50 5.33 0.02
N SER A 164 -15.91 6.48 0.28
CA SER A 164 -16.32 7.36 1.37
C SER A 164 -17.20 8.52 0.89
N SER A 165 -18.18 8.90 1.70
CA SER A 165 -19.00 10.10 1.53
C SER A 165 -19.30 10.73 2.88
N ARG A 166 -19.87 11.94 2.86
CA ARG A 166 -20.57 12.46 4.04
C ARG A 166 -21.73 11.53 4.38
N ALA A 167 -22.05 11.47 5.67
CA ALA A 167 -23.21 10.71 6.13
C ALA A 167 -24.52 11.33 5.60
N GLN A 168 -25.55 10.52 5.48
CA GLN A 168 -26.85 10.97 4.99
C GLN A 168 -27.66 11.71 6.06
N ALA A 169 -27.60 11.20 7.29
CA ALA A 169 -28.44 11.67 8.40
C ALA A 169 -27.73 12.61 9.38
N THR A 170 -26.39 12.61 9.42
CA THR A 170 -25.62 13.32 10.43
C THR A 170 -24.54 14.19 9.80
N ASP A 171 -24.61 15.50 9.99
CA ASP A 171 -23.60 16.43 9.50
C ASP A 171 -22.22 16.14 10.08
N GLY A 172 -21.19 16.24 9.24
CA GLY A 172 -19.78 16.08 9.63
C GLY A 172 -19.29 14.65 9.82
N GLN A 173 -20.16 13.64 9.73
CA GLN A 173 -19.80 12.24 9.83
C GLN A 173 -19.52 11.60 8.46
N ILE A 174 -18.91 10.42 8.47
CA ILE A 174 -18.48 9.68 7.28
C ILE A 174 -19.28 8.40 7.15
N THR A 175 -19.67 8.08 5.93
CA THR A 175 -20.25 6.78 5.58
C THR A 175 -19.40 6.08 4.54
N LEU A 176 -19.25 4.76 4.66
CA LEU A 176 -18.54 3.91 3.70
C LEU A 176 -19.52 3.07 2.90
N TRP A 177 -19.20 2.88 1.62
CA TRP A 177 -20.00 2.18 0.65
C TRP A 177 -19.16 1.18 -0.14
N LEU A 178 -19.70 0.04 -0.46
CA LEU A 178 -19.15 -0.86 -1.48
C LEU A 178 -19.65 -0.41 -2.85
N MET A 179 -18.85 0.35 -3.58
CA MET A 179 -19.16 0.87 -4.90
C MET A 179 -18.73 -0.14 -5.97
N PRO A 180 -19.64 -0.75 -6.76
CA PRO A 180 -19.25 -1.58 -7.88
C PRO A 180 -18.50 -0.78 -8.94
N ALA A 181 -17.45 -1.35 -9.54
CA ALA A 181 -16.66 -0.65 -10.54
C ALA A 181 -17.40 -0.40 -11.85
N ASP A 182 -18.43 -1.20 -12.14
CA ASP A 182 -19.32 -1.10 -13.30
C ASP A 182 -20.56 -0.23 -13.04
N ALA A 183 -20.64 0.43 -11.86
CA ALA A 183 -21.77 1.29 -11.53
C ALA A 183 -21.96 2.37 -12.60
N ARG A 184 -23.20 2.44 -13.14
CA ARG A 184 -23.52 3.39 -14.21
C ARG A 184 -23.32 4.83 -13.77
N GLY A 185 -22.51 5.58 -14.50
CA GLY A 185 -22.19 6.99 -14.21
C GLY A 185 -20.83 7.20 -13.55
N LEU A 186 -20.10 6.14 -13.20
CA LEU A 186 -18.68 6.27 -12.85
C LEU A 186 -17.86 6.67 -14.08
N ARG A 187 -16.99 7.66 -13.90
CA ARG A 187 -16.05 8.11 -14.94
C ARG A 187 -14.63 7.95 -14.42
N ILE A 188 -13.83 7.21 -15.18
CA ILE A 188 -12.42 6.93 -14.86
C ILE A 188 -11.59 7.34 -16.08
N PRO A 189 -10.93 8.52 -16.04
CA PRO A 189 -10.04 8.93 -17.11
C PRO A 189 -8.74 8.10 -17.09
N GLN A 190 -7.81 8.43 -17.99
CA GLN A 190 -6.50 7.79 -18.01
C GLN A 190 -5.76 8.00 -16.68
N PRO A 191 -4.97 7.00 -16.25
CA PRO A 191 -4.13 7.11 -15.06
C PRO A 191 -3.18 8.31 -15.12
N PHE A 192 -2.79 8.81 -13.95
CA PHE A 192 -1.78 9.86 -13.86
C PHE A 192 -0.43 9.36 -14.42
N ASN A 193 0.22 10.19 -15.23
CA ASN A 193 1.61 9.99 -15.60
C ASN A 193 2.52 10.45 -14.45
N GLY A 194 2.59 9.64 -13.40
CA GLY A 194 3.29 9.98 -12.16
C GLY A 194 4.81 9.82 -12.24
N LEU A 195 5.50 10.37 -11.24
CA LEU A 195 6.95 10.25 -11.06
C LEU A 195 7.37 8.79 -10.82
N GLY A 196 6.67 8.10 -9.93
CA GLY A 196 6.89 6.70 -9.55
C GLY A 196 5.55 5.97 -9.40
N LEU A 197 5.60 4.68 -9.02
CA LEU A 197 4.45 3.78 -8.92
C LEU A 197 3.60 3.77 -10.20
N ARG A 198 4.26 3.89 -11.35
CA ARG A 198 3.62 4.19 -12.64
C ARG A 198 2.60 3.13 -13.06
N GLY A 199 2.83 1.86 -12.68
CA GLY A 199 1.94 0.74 -12.98
C GLY A 199 0.83 0.49 -11.97
N ASN A 200 0.70 1.29 -10.89
CA ASN A 200 -0.38 1.09 -9.92
C ASN A 200 -1.74 1.61 -10.39
N PHE A 201 -1.81 2.21 -11.56
CA PHE A 201 -3.01 2.73 -12.21
C PHE A 201 -3.78 3.75 -11.35
N SER A 202 -3.05 4.64 -10.66
CA SER A 202 -3.68 5.72 -9.91
C SER A 202 -4.35 6.72 -10.85
N SER A 203 -5.66 6.92 -10.67
CA SER A 203 -6.48 7.80 -11.51
C SER A 203 -7.49 8.57 -10.65
N PRO A 204 -8.02 9.70 -11.15
CA PRO A 204 -9.27 10.23 -10.64
C PRO A 204 -10.42 9.24 -10.89
N VAL A 205 -11.41 9.22 -9.99
CA VAL A 205 -12.67 8.50 -10.20
C VAL A 205 -13.80 9.44 -9.81
N THR A 206 -14.67 9.75 -10.76
CA THR A 206 -15.78 10.67 -10.55
C THR A 206 -17.12 9.91 -10.57
N ALA A 207 -17.92 10.11 -9.54
CA ALA A 207 -19.30 9.71 -9.48
C ALA A 207 -20.17 10.97 -9.64
N GLU A 208 -21.03 10.99 -10.67
CA GLU A 208 -22.00 12.06 -10.89
C GLU A 208 -23.38 11.43 -11.02
N GLY A 209 -24.18 11.56 -9.95
CA GLY A 209 -25.51 10.95 -9.88
C GLY A 209 -25.47 9.41 -9.96
N VAL A 210 -24.39 8.78 -9.49
CA VAL A 210 -24.28 7.30 -9.48
C VAL A 210 -25.22 6.74 -8.44
N ILE A 211 -26.11 5.84 -8.86
CA ILE A 211 -27.04 5.16 -7.95
C ILE A 211 -26.51 3.76 -7.66
N ILE A 212 -26.31 3.47 -6.36
CA ILE A 212 -25.96 2.15 -5.85
C ILE A 212 -27.08 1.60 -4.98
N ALA A 213 -27.10 0.29 -4.78
CA ALA A 213 -28.08 -0.35 -3.92
C ALA A 213 -27.93 0.12 -2.46
N SER A 214 -29.02 0.20 -1.71
CA SER A 214 -29.02 0.66 -0.31
C SER A 214 -28.24 -0.29 0.61
N ASP A 215 -28.15 -1.57 0.27
CA ASP A 215 -27.38 -2.59 0.98
C ASP A 215 -25.87 -2.57 0.68
N SER A 216 -25.42 -1.63 -0.18
CA SER A 216 -23.99 -1.34 -0.39
C SER A 216 -23.35 -0.60 0.80
N LEU A 217 -24.11 -0.26 1.83
CA LEU A 217 -23.63 0.37 3.07
C LEU A 217 -22.69 -0.57 3.82
N LEU A 218 -21.51 -0.07 4.17
CA LEU A 218 -20.51 -0.79 4.98
C LEU A 218 -20.52 -0.26 6.41
N GLY A 219 -21.05 -1.05 7.32
CA GLY A 219 -21.29 -0.64 8.72
C GLY A 219 -22.57 0.17 8.88
N ALA A 220 -22.53 1.27 9.63
CA ALA A 220 -23.65 2.18 9.85
C ALA A 220 -23.43 3.53 9.16
N ASP A 221 -24.51 4.23 8.80
CA ASP A 221 -24.43 5.62 8.34
C ASP A 221 -23.81 6.49 9.44
N GLY A 222 -22.74 7.22 9.08
CA GLY A 222 -21.93 7.99 10.04
C GLY A 222 -20.84 7.20 10.75
N GLY A 223 -20.79 5.86 10.65
CA GLY A 223 -19.79 5.02 11.33
C GLY A 223 -18.46 4.86 10.58
N GLY A 224 -18.30 5.49 9.44
CA GLY A 224 -17.12 5.29 8.56
C GLY A 224 -15.80 5.74 9.16
N PHE A 225 -15.79 6.75 10.04
CA PHE A 225 -14.58 7.21 10.71
C PHE A 225 -13.94 6.10 11.56
N ASP A 226 -14.74 5.42 12.36
CA ASP A 226 -14.25 4.34 13.23
C ASP A 226 -13.70 3.16 12.40
N ILE A 227 -14.34 2.84 11.27
CA ILE A 227 -13.85 1.83 10.33
C ILE A 227 -12.51 2.27 9.71
N MET A 228 -12.39 3.52 9.28
CA MET A 228 -11.13 4.05 8.74
C MET A 228 -10.00 3.99 9.76
N MET A 229 -10.25 4.38 11.01
CA MET A 229 -9.22 4.43 12.05
C MET A 229 -8.92 3.05 12.64
N GLY A 230 -9.94 2.24 12.89
CA GLY A 230 -9.78 0.94 13.54
C GLY A 230 -9.41 -0.21 12.62
N VAL A 231 -9.85 -0.17 11.37
CA VAL A 231 -9.63 -1.26 10.40
C VAL A 231 -8.59 -0.86 9.35
N VAL A 232 -8.81 0.24 8.63
CA VAL A 232 -7.98 0.59 7.48
C VAL A 232 -6.60 1.09 7.90
N LEU A 233 -6.54 2.00 8.87
CA LEU A 233 -5.31 2.68 9.26
C LEU A 233 -4.21 1.71 9.68
N PRO A 234 -4.44 0.72 10.57
CA PRO A 234 -3.42 -0.24 10.96
C PRO A 234 -2.86 -1.04 9.77
N TYR A 235 -3.73 -1.59 8.92
CA TYR A 235 -3.30 -2.32 7.73
C TYR A 235 -2.48 -1.44 6.80
N PHE A 236 -2.99 -0.26 6.45
CA PHE A 236 -2.33 0.63 5.50
C PHE A 236 -0.97 1.14 6.00
N GLN A 237 -0.86 1.54 7.27
CA GLN A 237 0.38 2.07 7.85
C GLN A 237 1.48 1.00 7.92
N LEU A 238 1.15 -0.19 8.43
CA LEU A 238 2.10 -1.29 8.56
C LEU A 238 2.56 -1.80 7.18
N MET A 239 1.62 -2.01 6.24
CA MET A 239 1.96 -2.42 4.88
C MET A 239 2.74 -1.34 4.11
N SER A 240 2.44 -0.05 4.32
CA SER A 240 3.22 1.05 3.73
C SER A 240 4.65 1.07 4.27
N ALA A 241 4.85 0.78 5.55
CA ALA A 241 6.20 0.63 6.10
C ALA A 241 6.91 -0.60 5.53
N GLY A 242 6.23 -1.74 5.38
CA GLY A 242 6.74 -2.93 4.69
C GLY A 242 7.14 -2.64 3.24
N PHE A 243 6.30 -1.91 2.49
CA PHE A 243 6.62 -1.40 1.16
C PHE A 243 7.93 -0.60 1.14
N CYS A 244 8.12 0.32 2.09
CA CYS A 244 9.35 1.11 2.21
C CYS A 244 10.56 0.22 2.49
N VAL A 245 10.44 -0.74 3.42
CA VAL A 245 11.53 -1.67 3.76
C VAL A 245 11.93 -2.52 2.55
N GLY A 246 10.97 -3.06 1.80
CA GLY A 246 11.21 -3.80 0.57
C GLY A 246 11.94 -2.97 -0.49
N THR A 247 11.49 -1.73 -0.70
CA THR A 247 12.10 -0.79 -1.64
C THR A 247 13.54 -0.42 -1.24
N MET A 248 13.80 -0.17 0.05
CA MET A 248 15.14 0.10 0.58
C MET A 248 16.08 -1.08 0.40
N ASN A 249 15.60 -2.31 0.67
CA ASN A 249 16.37 -3.53 0.44
C ASN A 249 16.76 -3.67 -1.04
N ALA A 250 15.83 -3.46 -1.96
CA ALA A 250 16.08 -3.53 -3.39
C ALA A 250 17.12 -2.50 -3.83
N ALA A 251 16.97 -1.24 -3.42
CA ALA A 251 17.90 -0.17 -3.75
C ALA A 251 19.31 -0.46 -3.21
N THR A 252 19.41 -0.93 -1.95
CA THR A 252 20.69 -1.28 -1.32
C THR A 252 21.37 -2.43 -2.05
N ASN A 253 20.64 -3.50 -2.39
CA ASN A 253 21.18 -4.67 -3.09
C ASN A 253 21.64 -4.32 -4.51
N LYS A 254 20.86 -3.53 -5.27
CA LYS A 254 21.25 -3.07 -6.62
C LYS A 254 22.47 -2.18 -6.56
N THR A 255 22.54 -1.27 -5.58
CA THR A 255 23.72 -0.42 -5.38
C THR A 255 24.96 -1.25 -5.06
N ALA A 256 24.86 -2.25 -4.15
CA ALA A 256 25.97 -3.14 -3.82
C ALA A 256 26.44 -3.95 -5.05
N GLN A 257 25.52 -4.49 -5.85
CA GLN A 257 25.83 -5.18 -7.10
C GLN A 257 26.51 -4.26 -8.12
N HIS A 258 26.04 -3.03 -8.27
CA HIS A 258 26.63 -2.06 -9.17
C HIS A 258 28.10 -1.74 -8.79
N VAL A 259 28.35 -1.38 -7.54
CA VAL A 259 29.69 -0.95 -7.10
C VAL A 259 30.72 -2.08 -7.08
N THR A 260 30.31 -3.33 -6.89
CA THR A 260 31.20 -4.49 -6.95
C THR A 260 31.60 -4.84 -8.39
N ARG A 261 30.74 -4.56 -9.37
CA ARG A 261 31.00 -4.85 -10.79
C ARG A 261 31.72 -3.72 -11.52
N THR A 262 31.55 -2.46 -11.07
CA THR A 262 32.12 -1.29 -11.72
C THR A 262 33.59 -1.14 -11.35
N LYS A 263 34.48 -1.15 -12.37
CA LYS A 263 35.92 -1.04 -12.21
C LYS A 263 36.40 0.40 -12.35
N LEU A 264 37.41 0.73 -11.57
CA LEU A 264 38.28 1.90 -11.73
C LEU A 264 39.55 1.43 -12.41
N GLU A 265 39.58 1.44 -13.75
CA GLU A 265 40.64 0.82 -14.57
C GLU A 265 42.03 1.32 -14.22
N HIS A 266 42.17 2.65 -13.98
CA HIS A 266 43.44 3.29 -13.60
C HIS A 266 43.97 2.89 -12.22
N MET A 267 43.13 2.29 -11.35
CA MET A 267 43.49 1.85 -9.99
C MET A 267 43.45 0.32 -9.85
N SER A 268 43.00 -0.41 -10.85
CA SER A 268 42.74 -1.87 -10.79
C SER A 268 41.85 -2.27 -9.62
N GLN A 269 40.91 -1.41 -9.22
CA GLN A 269 39.98 -1.57 -8.11
C GLN A 269 38.54 -1.49 -8.58
N SER A 270 37.59 -1.95 -7.75
CA SER A 270 36.16 -1.70 -7.95
C SER A 270 35.72 -0.45 -7.15
N LEU A 271 34.53 0.09 -7.45
CA LEU A 271 33.96 1.14 -6.62
C LEU A 271 33.77 0.69 -5.18
N ALA A 272 33.53 -0.60 -4.92
CA ALA A 272 33.38 -1.16 -3.58
C ALA A 272 34.69 -1.10 -2.74
N ASP A 273 35.85 -0.93 -3.39
CA ASP A 273 37.13 -0.78 -2.68
C ASP A 273 37.30 0.60 -2.05
N LEU A 274 36.47 1.57 -2.43
CA LEU A 274 36.51 2.92 -1.87
C LEU A 274 35.83 2.97 -0.48
N PRO A 275 36.54 3.44 0.58
CA PRO A 275 35.98 3.52 1.93
C PRO A 275 34.67 4.33 2.01
N THR A 276 34.58 5.44 1.27
CA THR A 276 33.38 6.29 1.23
C THR A 276 32.17 5.55 0.66
N VAL A 277 32.35 4.74 -0.39
CA VAL A 277 31.28 3.92 -0.98
C VAL A 277 30.77 2.89 0.04
N ARG A 278 31.69 2.19 0.72
CA ARG A 278 31.33 1.26 1.79
C ARG A 278 30.60 1.93 2.94
N ALA A 279 31.03 3.14 3.34
CA ALA A 279 30.36 3.91 4.39
C ALA A 279 28.90 4.24 4.02
N TYR A 280 28.64 4.65 2.77
CA TYR A 280 27.26 4.89 2.29
C TYR A 280 26.41 3.62 2.24
N LEU A 281 26.96 2.50 1.75
CA LEU A 281 26.26 1.21 1.77
C LEU A 281 25.89 0.78 3.20
N SER A 282 26.82 0.98 4.15
CA SER A 282 26.57 0.69 5.57
C SER A 282 25.44 1.57 6.13
N ARG A 283 25.42 2.86 5.80
CA ARG A 283 24.33 3.77 6.20
C ARG A 283 22.97 3.33 5.62
N MET A 284 22.94 2.96 4.34
CA MET A 284 21.72 2.45 3.69
C MET A 284 21.21 1.21 4.43
N ARG A 285 22.07 0.25 4.74
CA ARG A 285 21.73 -0.98 5.46
C ARG A 285 21.21 -0.68 6.87
N ILE A 286 21.94 0.12 7.64
CA ILE A 286 21.55 0.48 9.02
C ILE A 286 20.18 1.15 9.04
N LYS A 287 19.89 2.10 8.14
CA LYS A 287 18.60 2.78 8.08
C LYS A 287 17.46 1.83 7.70
N THR A 288 17.71 0.91 6.78
CA THR A 288 16.74 -0.13 6.43
C THR A 288 16.43 -1.03 7.63
N ASP A 289 17.46 -1.44 8.39
CA ASP A 289 17.29 -2.29 9.56
C ASP A 289 16.60 -1.55 10.72
N MET A 290 16.87 -0.26 10.92
CA MET A 290 16.17 0.57 11.90
C MET A 290 14.67 0.68 11.58
N ALA A 291 14.31 0.95 10.32
CA ALA A 291 12.91 1.01 9.88
C ALA A 291 12.23 -0.34 10.05
N ARG A 292 12.91 -1.44 9.70
CA ARG A 292 12.40 -2.80 9.91
C ARG A 292 12.19 -3.12 11.39
N ALA A 293 13.11 -2.75 12.26
CA ALA A 293 13.00 -3.00 13.71
C ALA A 293 11.79 -2.29 14.31
N LEU A 294 11.56 -1.02 13.94
CA LEU A 294 10.37 -0.27 14.36
C LEU A 294 9.09 -0.90 13.79
N LEU A 295 9.09 -1.33 12.53
CA LEU A 295 7.95 -2.03 11.93
C LEU A 295 7.59 -3.32 12.69
N LEU A 296 8.60 -4.12 13.05
CA LEU A 296 8.38 -5.35 13.83
C LEU A 296 7.83 -5.04 15.23
N ASP A 297 8.34 -4.00 15.91
CA ASP A 297 7.79 -3.54 17.19
C ASP A 297 6.34 -3.06 17.06
N GLY A 298 6.00 -2.34 15.98
CA GLY A 298 4.62 -1.92 15.71
C GLY A 298 3.67 -3.10 15.47
N LEU A 299 4.13 -4.13 14.75
CA LEU A 299 3.37 -5.38 14.58
C LEU A 299 3.19 -6.12 15.90
N ASP A 300 4.25 -6.23 16.71
CA ASP A 300 4.19 -6.86 18.05
C ASP A 300 3.25 -6.08 18.96
N ALA A 301 3.31 -4.74 18.94
CA ALA A 301 2.44 -3.89 19.75
C ALA A 301 0.95 -4.12 19.42
N LEU A 302 0.62 -4.19 18.13
CA LEU A 302 -0.75 -4.44 17.68
C LEU A 302 -1.23 -5.85 18.07
N GLU A 303 -0.43 -6.88 17.81
CA GLU A 303 -0.78 -8.28 18.08
C GLU A 303 -0.93 -8.57 19.59
N GLN A 304 -0.18 -7.87 20.43
CA GLN A 304 -0.21 -8.01 21.89
C GLN A 304 -1.22 -7.08 22.57
N GLY A 305 -1.87 -6.18 21.81
CA GLY A 305 -2.79 -5.18 22.36
C GLY A 305 -2.11 -4.20 23.32
N ARG A 306 -0.87 -3.81 23.05
CA ARG A 306 -0.11 -2.85 23.86
C ARG A 306 -0.80 -1.48 23.85
N GLU A 307 -0.72 -0.76 24.96
CA GLU A 307 -1.31 0.58 25.10
C GLU A 307 -0.76 1.59 24.10
N ASP A 308 0.52 1.45 23.69
CA ASP A 308 1.19 2.31 22.72
C ASP A 308 1.00 1.86 21.25
N ALA A 309 0.19 0.82 20.97
CA ALA A 309 0.05 0.24 19.63
C ALA A 309 -0.33 1.29 18.57
N MET A 310 -1.29 2.15 18.85
CA MET A 310 -1.71 3.20 17.91
C MET A 310 -0.57 4.19 17.63
N LEU A 311 0.18 4.60 18.66
CA LEU A 311 1.34 5.47 18.49
C LEU A 311 2.39 4.79 17.58
N ARG A 312 2.71 3.51 17.82
CA ARG A 312 3.64 2.73 16.98
C ARG A 312 3.17 2.65 15.52
N ILE A 313 1.86 2.45 15.29
CA ILE A 313 1.26 2.41 13.95
C ILE A 313 1.46 3.74 13.21
N LEU A 314 1.36 4.88 13.89
CA LEU A 314 1.62 6.20 13.28
C LEU A 314 3.12 6.39 12.98
N GLU A 315 3.98 6.00 13.91
CA GLU A 315 5.44 6.14 13.80
C GLU A 315 6.05 5.31 12.66
N VAL A 316 5.61 4.06 12.47
CA VAL A 316 6.23 3.13 11.50
C VAL A 316 6.20 3.66 10.08
N LYS A 317 5.07 4.25 9.62
CA LYS A 317 4.98 4.78 8.27
C LYS A 317 5.78 6.07 8.10
N ALA A 318 5.75 6.97 9.08
CA ALA A 318 6.52 8.21 9.06
C ALA A 318 8.02 7.90 8.97
N ALA A 319 8.54 7.08 9.88
CA ALA A 319 9.94 6.71 9.94
C ALA A 319 10.40 5.93 8.70
N ALA A 320 9.61 4.93 8.24
CA ALA A 320 9.95 4.14 7.06
C ALA A 320 9.93 4.96 5.77
N GLY A 321 8.97 5.90 5.62
CA GLY A 321 8.86 6.77 4.45
C GLY A 321 10.07 7.71 4.32
N GLU A 322 10.51 8.33 5.42
CA GLU A 322 11.72 9.16 5.42
C GLU A 322 12.98 8.34 5.18
N ALA A 323 13.12 7.21 5.87
CA ALA A 323 14.25 6.32 5.67
C ALA A 323 14.35 5.86 4.21
N ALA A 324 13.22 5.51 3.57
CA ALA A 324 13.19 5.09 2.17
C ALA A 324 13.64 6.21 1.22
N THR A 325 13.23 7.44 1.49
CA THR A 325 13.68 8.61 0.74
C THR A 325 15.19 8.79 0.86
N GLU A 326 15.74 8.72 2.06
CA GLU A 326 17.18 8.89 2.29
C GLU A 326 18.01 7.73 1.72
N VAL A 327 17.57 6.49 1.91
CA VAL A 327 18.27 5.30 1.40
C VAL A 327 18.33 5.31 -0.13
N THR A 328 17.21 5.65 -0.79
CA THR A 328 17.19 5.68 -2.26
C THR A 328 17.96 6.87 -2.84
N ASP A 329 18.00 8.02 -2.15
CA ASP A 329 18.90 9.14 -2.49
C ASP A 329 20.38 8.72 -2.38
N LEU A 330 20.76 8.03 -1.30
CA LEU A 330 22.10 7.49 -1.17
C LEU A 330 22.45 6.49 -2.28
N ALA A 331 21.50 5.67 -2.72
CA ALA A 331 21.68 4.77 -3.86
C ALA A 331 22.03 5.54 -5.14
N MET A 332 21.25 6.60 -5.44
CA MET A 332 21.53 7.49 -6.58
C MET A 332 22.93 8.11 -6.47
N ARG A 333 23.29 8.61 -5.30
CA ARG A 333 24.59 9.24 -5.04
C ARG A 333 25.75 8.27 -5.22
N VAL A 334 25.63 7.05 -4.70
CA VAL A 334 26.70 6.03 -4.77
C VAL A 334 26.90 5.52 -6.18
N CYS A 335 25.83 5.30 -6.93
CA CYS A 335 25.91 4.89 -8.34
C CYS A 335 26.30 6.03 -9.29
N GLY A 336 26.25 7.29 -8.83
CA GLY A 336 26.68 8.45 -9.61
C GLY A 336 25.93 8.59 -10.94
N GLY A 337 26.61 8.95 -12.02
CA GLY A 337 26.01 9.11 -13.34
C GLY A 337 25.31 7.84 -13.87
N ALA A 338 25.78 6.64 -13.47
CA ALA A 338 25.16 5.38 -13.85
C ALA A 338 23.74 5.22 -13.24
N ALA A 339 23.44 5.87 -12.11
CA ALA A 339 22.12 5.82 -11.48
C ALA A 339 21.00 6.37 -12.38
N PHE A 340 21.31 7.24 -13.35
CA PHE A 340 20.33 7.77 -14.30
C PHE A 340 19.94 6.80 -15.42
N ARG A 341 20.64 5.67 -15.51
CA ARG A 341 20.39 4.63 -16.52
C ARG A 341 19.35 3.65 -16.00
N LYS A 342 18.43 3.24 -16.90
CA LYS A 342 17.34 2.30 -16.57
C LYS A 342 17.88 0.89 -16.18
N ASP A 343 18.92 0.43 -16.84
CA ASP A 343 19.52 -0.90 -16.64
C ASP A 343 20.19 -1.07 -15.25
N VAL A 344 20.58 0.01 -14.57
CA VAL A 344 21.05 -0.04 -13.18
C VAL A 344 19.89 -0.18 -12.21
N GLY A 345 18.75 0.41 -12.53
CA GLY A 345 17.44 0.23 -11.87
C GLY A 345 17.32 0.85 -10.49
N VAL A 346 18.31 1.63 -9.97
CA VAL A 346 18.19 2.33 -8.68
C VAL A 346 17.27 3.54 -8.79
N GLU A 347 17.22 4.20 -9.95
CA GLU A 347 16.39 5.38 -10.20
C GLU A 347 14.88 5.06 -10.06
N ARG A 348 14.45 3.85 -10.43
CA ARG A 348 13.08 3.41 -10.24
C ARG A 348 12.71 3.39 -8.75
N HIS A 349 13.55 2.78 -7.92
CA HIS A 349 13.33 2.73 -6.48
C HIS A 349 13.34 4.13 -5.84
N PHE A 350 14.20 5.04 -6.33
CA PHE A 350 14.22 6.44 -5.90
C PHE A 350 12.88 7.14 -6.22
N ARG A 351 12.33 6.94 -7.42
CA ARG A 351 11.04 7.54 -7.81
C ARG A 351 9.87 6.94 -7.04
N ASP A 352 9.86 5.62 -6.89
CA ASP A 352 8.78 4.90 -6.21
C ASP A 352 8.73 5.22 -4.71
N ALA A 353 9.88 5.31 -4.04
CA ALA A 353 9.98 5.61 -2.62
C ALA A 353 9.38 6.97 -2.24
N ARG A 354 9.43 7.97 -3.17
CA ARG A 354 8.87 9.31 -2.91
C ARG A 354 7.38 9.30 -2.62
N ALA A 355 6.65 8.32 -3.10
CA ALA A 355 5.22 8.20 -2.84
C ALA A 355 4.91 8.02 -1.33
N ALA A 356 5.75 7.32 -0.59
CA ALA A 356 5.50 6.97 0.82
C ALA A 356 5.31 8.20 1.72
N THR A 357 6.03 9.29 1.47
CA THR A 357 5.95 10.51 2.29
C THR A 357 4.76 11.41 1.94
N VAL A 358 4.20 11.27 0.73
CA VAL A 358 3.12 12.13 0.23
C VAL A 358 1.76 11.43 0.17
N MET A 359 1.71 10.09 0.25
CA MET A 359 0.45 9.35 0.38
C MET A 359 -0.21 9.64 1.73
N ALA A 360 -1.53 9.87 1.70
CA ALA A 360 -2.31 10.19 2.89
C ALA A 360 -2.44 8.99 3.86
N PRO A 361 -2.30 9.20 5.19
CA PRO A 361 -1.83 10.42 5.82
C PRO A 361 -0.36 10.69 5.47
N THR A 362 -0.02 11.92 5.07
CA THR A 362 1.36 12.29 4.73
C THR A 362 2.27 12.24 5.96
N THR A 363 3.58 12.18 5.75
CA THR A 363 4.55 12.21 6.87
C THR A 363 4.33 13.43 7.78
N ASP A 364 4.04 14.61 7.21
CA ASP A 364 3.81 15.83 7.99
C ASP A 364 2.55 15.72 8.86
N VAL A 365 1.46 15.12 8.35
CA VAL A 365 0.25 14.85 9.12
C VAL A 365 0.51 13.82 10.23
N LEU A 366 1.32 12.80 9.94
CA LEU A 366 1.71 11.80 10.95
C LEU A 366 2.55 12.44 12.06
N TYR A 367 3.45 13.36 11.75
CA TYR A 367 4.20 14.10 12.76
C TYR A 367 3.31 14.94 13.66
N ASP A 368 2.28 15.61 13.11
CA ASP A 368 1.29 16.32 13.92
C ASP A 368 0.55 15.35 14.86
N PHE A 369 0.09 14.21 14.34
CA PHE A 369 -0.61 13.19 15.13
C PHE A 369 0.28 12.60 16.24
N ILE A 370 1.51 12.24 15.92
CA ILE A 370 2.49 11.74 16.90
C ILE A 370 2.75 12.81 17.97
N GLY A 371 2.96 14.07 17.56
CA GLY A 371 3.17 15.18 18.47
C GLY A 371 1.97 15.41 19.40
N LYS A 372 0.74 15.37 18.87
CA LYS A 372 -0.49 15.45 19.64
C LYS A 372 -0.60 14.30 20.66
N ALA A 373 -0.35 13.06 20.23
CA ALA A 373 -0.38 11.89 21.11
C ALA A 373 0.62 12.02 22.27
N LEU A 374 1.85 12.48 22.02
CA LEU A 374 2.85 12.70 23.05
C LEU A 374 2.51 13.84 24.03
N CYS A 375 1.73 14.83 23.57
CA CYS A 375 1.27 15.95 24.38
C CYS A 375 -0.08 15.71 25.08
N GLY A 376 -0.72 14.55 24.85
CA GLY A 376 -2.06 14.27 25.38
C GLY A 376 -3.16 15.12 24.75
N ILE A 377 -2.95 15.59 23.51
CA ILE A 377 -3.93 16.37 22.73
C ILE A 377 -4.71 15.41 21.82
N PRO A 378 -6.04 15.57 21.68
CA PRO A 378 -6.82 14.76 20.75
C PRO A 378 -6.27 14.84 19.33
N LEU A 379 -6.27 13.71 18.60
CA LEU A 379 -5.75 13.65 17.22
C LEU A 379 -6.63 14.42 16.22
N PHE A 380 -7.94 14.44 16.48
CA PHE A 380 -8.99 15.03 15.63
C PHE A 380 -9.83 16.02 16.41
#